data_55dc79c2bb499b7a527f7b4afe01929e
#
_entry.id   55dc79c2bb499b7a527f7b4afe01929e
#
_cell.length_a   1.000
_cell.length_b   1.000
_cell.length_c   1.000
_cell.angle_alpha   90.00
_cell.angle_beta   90.00
_cell.angle_gamma   90.00
#
_symmetry.space_group_name_H-M   'P 1'
#
loop_
_entity.id
_entity.type
_entity.pdbx_description
1 polymer ?
#
loop_
_entity_poly.entity_id
_entity_poly.type
_entity_poly.pdbx_seq_one_letter_code
_entity_poly.pdbx_strand_id
1 'polypeptide(L)'
;MIFFDIDGTLLDYEAAERNGIIDFFQIYNTIFSGNELEATKVWHELSEEYFNKFLSKELSFQEQQRMRMYHLFKAYGVNLSPEESQHKFNQYIELYKNNWTAFEDVNYTLQTLQEKGYSLGIISNGEYEQQVEKLTTLNILQYFKYIFTSSELGISKPDPEIFHRSVLQSNLEMKDYYYIGDRLETDAISSTAAGMQGIWLNRDNSQIKYDIPTICSLHEIITMI
;
A
#
# COMPACT_ATOMS: atom_id res chain seq x y z
N MET A 1 17.30 8.13 -10.30
CA MET A 1 16.11 8.48 -9.49
C MET A 1 15.48 7.21 -8.95
N ILE A 2 14.92 7.24 -7.74
CA ILE A 2 14.38 6.05 -7.08
C ILE A 2 12.91 6.30 -6.74
N PHE A 3 12.04 5.41 -7.17
CA PHE A 3 10.64 5.39 -6.80
C PHE A 3 10.33 4.28 -5.80
N PHE A 4 9.40 4.53 -4.91
CA PHE A 4 8.93 3.57 -3.90
C PHE A 4 7.41 3.39 -4.00
N ASP A 5 6.94 2.22 -3.65
CA ASP A 5 5.58 2.03 -3.17
C ASP A 5 5.43 2.53 -1.73
N ILE A 6 4.22 2.57 -1.20
CA ILE A 6 3.94 3.01 0.18
C ILE A 6 3.53 1.83 1.06
N ASP A 7 2.43 1.17 0.73
CA ASP A 7 1.78 0.17 1.57
C ASP A 7 2.55 -1.16 1.56
N GLY A 8 3.09 -1.62 2.69
CA GLY A 8 3.98 -2.78 2.78
C GLY A 8 5.45 -2.46 2.49
N THR A 9 5.74 -1.29 1.89
CA THR A 9 7.10 -0.85 1.56
C THR A 9 7.63 0.17 2.57
N LEU A 10 6.94 1.29 2.74
CA LEU A 10 7.29 2.37 3.67
C LEU A 10 6.41 2.36 4.91
N LEU A 11 5.12 2.11 4.74
CA LEU A 11 4.12 1.96 5.80
C LEU A 11 3.99 0.48 6.16
N ASP A 12 4.06 0.14 7.45
CA ASP A 12 3.68 -1.18 7.96
C ASP A 12 2.15 -1.35 7.85
N TYR A 13 1.71 -1.62 6.61
CA TYR A 13 0.30 -1.73 6.26
C TYR A 13 -0.40 -2.85 7.02
N GLU A 14 0.24 -4.03 7.13
CA GLU A 14 -0.36 -5.20 7.79
C GLU A 14 -0.58 -4.97 9.29
N ALA A 15 0.40 -4.36 9.96
CA ALA A 15 0.23 -4.01 11.38
C ALA A 15 -0.86 -2.95 11.55
N ALA A 16 -0.90 -1.92 10.69
CA ALA A 16 -1.91 -0.87 10.75
C ALA A 16 -3.32 -1.42 10.48
N GLU A 17 -3.50 -2.25 9.46
CA GLU A 17 -4.78 -2.90 9.14
C GLU A 17 -5.25 -3.78 10.30
N ARG A 18 -4.36 -4.66 10.79
CA ARG A 18 -4.67 -5.59 11.88
C ARG A 18 -5.03 -4.85 13.17
N ASN A 19 -4.23 -3.87 13.57
CA ASN A 19 -4.48 -3.15 14.81
C ASN A 19 -5.74 -2.28 14.70
N GLY A 20 -5.94 -1.60 13.57
CA GLY A 20 -7.13 -0.81 13.32
C GLY A 20 -8.43 -1.62 13.36
N ILE A 21 -8.42 -2.85 12.83
CA ILE A 21 -9.61 -3.71 12.88
C ILE A 21 -9.83 -4.32 14.27
N ILE A 22 -8.77 -4.61 15.01
CA ILE A 22 -8.88 -5.05 16.43
C ILE A 22 -9.49 -3.93 17.26
N ASP A 23 -9.03 -2.69 17.13
CA ASP A 23 -9.62 -1.53 17.83
C ASP A 23 -11.10 -1.37 17.45
N PHE A 24 -11.44 -1.57 16.17
CA PHE A 24 -12.82 -1.54 15.70
C PHE A 24 -13.68 -2.63 16.36
N PHE A 25 -13.17 -3.86 16.51
CA PHE A 25 -13.89 -4.96 17.18
C PHE A 25 -14.14 -4.68 18.67
N GLN A 26 -13.27 -3.93 19.33
CA GLN A 26 -13.51 -3.49 20.71
C GLN A 26 -14.73 -2.56 20.81
N ILE A 27 -14.94 -1.68 19.83
CA ILE A 27 -16.14 -0.81 19.76
C ILE A 27 -17.40 -1.66 19.56
N TYR A 28 -17.32 -2.71 18.76
CA TYR A 28 -18.42 -3.62 18.44
C TYR A 28 -18.31 -4.97 19.17
N ASN A 29 -17.83 -4.97 20.42
CA ASN A 29 -17.55 -6.17 21.20
C ASN A 29 -18.77 -7.08 21.39
N THR A 30 -19.98 -6.55 21.40
CA THR A 30 -21.23 -7.34 21.49
C THR A 30 -21.45 -8.26 20.27
N ILE A 31 -20.76 -8.00 19.15
CA ILE A 31 -20.85 -8.78 17.91
C ILE A 31 -19.63 -9.67 17.76
N PHE A 32 -18.43 -9.15 18.05
CA PHE A 32 -17.17 -9.81 17.73
C PHE A 32 -16.48 -10.50 18.91
N SER A 33 -16.93 -10.26 20.16
CA SER A 33 -16.30 -10.83 21.37
C SER A 33 -16.17 -12.35 21.29
N GLY A 34 -14.96 -12.85 21.57
CA GLY A 34 -14.63 -14.27 21.50
C GLY A 34 -14.37 -14.80 20.08
N ASN A 35 -14.49 -13.96 19.06
CA ASN A 35 -14.25 -14.32 17.66
C ASN A 35 -13.23 -13.38 16.96
N GLU A 36 -12.50 -12.56 17.71
CA GLU A 36 -11.67 -11.47 17.18
C GLU A 36 -10.61 -12.00 16.18
N LEU A 37 -9.99 -13.14 16.50
CA LEU A 37 -8.99 -13.75 15.62
C LEU A 37 -9.58 -14.18 14.27
N GLU A 38 -10.75 -14.80 14.30
CA GLU A 38 -11.44 -15.24 13.07
C GLU A 38 -11.97 -14.03 12.30
N ALA A 39 -12.54 -13.05 12.98
CA ALA A 39 -13.02 -11.82 12.37
C ALA A 39 -11.88 -11.02 11.69
N THR A 40 -10.67 -11.04 12.25
CA THR A 40 -9.49 -10.42 11.63
C THR A 40 -9.11 -11.14 10.33
N LYS A 41 -9.15 -12.46 10.27
CA LYS A 41 -8.91 -13.20 9.02
C LYS A 41 -9.97 -12.89 7.97
N VAL A 42 -11.25 -12.93 8.36
CA VAL A 42 -12.37 -12.57 7.46
C VAL A 42 -12.19 -11.14 6.94
N TRP A 43 -11.78 -10.20 7.79
CA TRP A 43 -11.51 -8.83 7.37
C TRP A 43 -10.40 -8.75 6.33
N HIS A 44 -9.28 -9.44 6.55
CA HIS A 44 -8.15 -9.46 5.63
C HIS A 44 -8.55 -10.04 4.27
N GLU A 45 -9.24 -11.18 4.24
CA GLU A 45 -9.75 -11.80 3.01
C GLU A 45 -10.69 -10.86 2.23
N LEU A 46 -11.62 -10.19 2.95
CA LEU A 46 -12.51 -9.21 2.35
C LEU A 46 -11.74 -7.98 1.83
N SER A 47 -10.68 -7.56 2.53
CA SER A 47 -9.82 -6.45 2.09
C SER A 47 -9.19 -6.77 0.74
N GLU A 48 -8.53 -7.90 0.61
CA GLU A 48 -7.90 -8.34 -0.63
C GLU A 48 -8.93 -8.54 -1.76
N GLU A 49 -10.04 -9.23 -1.48
CA GLU A 49 -11.08 -9.49 -2.48
C GLU A 49 -11.64 -8.18 -3.06
N TYR A 50 -12.10 -7.27 -2.19
CA TYR A 50 -12.81 -6.08 -2.64
C TYR A 50 -11.87 -4.98 -3.17
N PHE A 51 -10.63 -4.93 -2.70
CA PHE A 51 -9.63 -4.05 -3.29
C PHE A 51 -9.24 -4.51 -4.70
N ASN A 52 -9.13 -5.81 -4.95
CA ASN A 52 -8.89 -6.34 -6.29
C ASN A 52 -10.05 -6.04 -7.25
N LYS A 53 -11.32 -6.08 -6.78
CA LYS A 53 -12.49 -5.66 -7.58
C LYS A 53 -12.47 -4.17 -7.90
N PHE A 54 -11.93 -3.34 -7.01
CA PHE A 54 -11.69 -1.94 -7.32
C PHE A 54 -10.60 -1.77 -8.39
N LEU A 55 -9.47 -2.46 -8.27
CA LEU A 55 -8.40 -2.39 -9.27
C LEU A 55 -8.84 -2.87 -10.65
N SER A 56 -9.70 -3.90 -10.71
CA SER A 56 -10.30 -4.39 -11.97
C SER A 56 -11.43 -3.50 -12.50
N LYS A 57 -11.77 -2.40 -11.81
CA LYS A 57 -12.86 -1.46 -12.14
C LYS A 57 -14.28 -2.06 -12.10
N GLU A 58 -14.45 -3.19 -11.40
CA GLU A 58 -15.76 -3.78 -11.13
C GLU A 58 -16.53 -2.98 -10.08
N LEU A 59 -15.84 -2.35 -9.14
CA LEU A 59 -16.41 -1.51 -8.09
C LEU A 59 -15.69 -0.17 -8.04
N SER A 60 -16.42 0.86 -7.62
CA SER A 60 -15.82 2.13 -7.24
C SER A 60 -15.08 2.01 -5.91
N PHE A 61 -14.20 2.96 -5.61
CA PHE A 61 -13.46 3.00 -4.33
C PHE A 61 -14.41 3.01 -3.11
N GLN A 62 -15.51 3.74 -3.19
CA GLN A 62 -16.49 3.77 -2.11
C GLN A 62 -17.32 2.48 -2.01
N GLU A 63 -17.64 1.85 -3.13
CA GLU A 63 -18.41 0.59 -3.12
C GLU A 63 -17.59 -0.55 -2.48
N GLN A 64 -16.29 -0.68 -2.81
CA GLN A 64 -15.46 -1.71 -2.18
C GLN A 64 -15.42 -1.54 -0.65
N GLN A 65 -15.35 -0.30 -0.15
CA GLN A 65 -15.36 0.01 1.27
C GLN A 65 -16.66 -0.47 1.96
N ARG A 66 -17.82 -0.13 1.36
CA ARG A 66 -19.12 -0.54 1.87
C ARG A 66 -19.31 -2.05 1.85
N MET A 67 -18.89 -2.70 0.77
CA MET A 67 -19.04 -4.15 0.62
C MET A 67 -18.19 -4.93 1.62
N ARG A 68 -16.95 -4.48 1.88
CA ARG A 68 -16.11 -5.08 2.94
C ARG A 68 -16.84 -5.06 4.29
N MET A 69 -17.33 -3.90 4.69
CA MET A 69 -18.00 -3.73 5.97
C MET A 69 -19.33 -4.49 6.03
N TYR A 70 -20.14 -4.46 4.95
CA TYR A 70 -21.35 -5.23 4.84
C TYR A 70 -21.12 -6.73 5.04
N HIS A 71 -20.15 -7.30 4.31
CA HIS A 71 -19.88 -8.73 4.39
C HIS A 71 -19.24 -9.15 5.71
N LEU A 72 -18.40 -8.31 6.32
CA LEU A 72 -17.89 -8.55 7.66
C LEU A 72 -19.04 -8.72 8.66
N PHE A 73 -19.95 -7.77 8.72
CA PHE A 73 -21.08 -7.84 9.67
C PHE A 73 -22.06 -8.97 9.34
N LYS A 74 -22.31 -9.22 8.06
CA LYS A 74 -23.15 -10.31 7.60
C LYS A 74 -22.63 -11.69 8.03
N ALA A 75 -21.33 -11.90 8.04
CA ALA A 75 -20.70 -13.14 8.53
C ALA A 75 -21.03 -13.41 10.02
N TYR A 76 -21.35 -12.35 10.78
CA TYR A 76 -21.75 -12.42 12.20
C TYR A 76 -23.26 -12.20 12.40
N GLY A 77 -24.06 -12.43 11.35
CA GLY A 77 -25.53 -12.41 11.44
C GLY A 77 -26.17 -11.02 11.47
N VAL A 78 -25.43 -9.95 11.20
CA VAL A 78 -25.92 -8.58 11.20
C VAL A 78 -26.02 -8.07 9.77
N ASN A 79 -27.20 -7.64 9.34
CA ASN A 79 -27.40 -7.03 8.03
C ASN A 79 -27.34 -5.50 8.18
N LEU A 80 -26.42 -4.86 7.48
CA LEU A 80 -26.25 -3.41 7.44
C LEU A 80 -26.90 -2.83 6.17
N SER A 81 -27.47 -1.64 6.27
CA SER A 81 -27.78 -0.84 5.10
C SER A 81 -26.49 -0.30 4.42
N PRO A 82 -26.56 0.19 3.18
CA PRO A 82 -25.41 0.83 2.55
C PRO A 82 -24.85 2.03 3.34
N GLU A 83 -25.73 2.83 3.96
CA GLU A 83 -25.36 3.98 4.78
C GLU A 83 -24.67 3.56 6.08
N GLU A 84 -25.21 2.52 6.75
CA GLU A 84 -24.60 1.96 7.96
C GLU A 84 -23.23 1.36 7.64
N SER A 85 -23.10 0.65 6.52
CA SER A 85 -21.83 0.08 6.06
C SER A 85 -20.77 1.16 5.84
N GLN A 86 -21.13 2.26 5.16
CA GLN A 86 -20.23 3.39 4.95
C GLN A 86 -19.84 4.06 6.27
N HIS A 87 -20.80 4.30 7.15
CA HIS A 87 -20.52 4.92 8.46
C HIS A 87 -19.54 4.09 9.28
N LYS A 88 -19.73 2.77 9.33
CA LYS A 88 -18.84 1.85 10.04
C LYS A 88 -17.47 1.76 9.39
N PHE A 89 -17.40 1.79 8.06
CA PHE A 89 -16.13 1.84 7.36
C PHE A 89 -15.35 3.14 7.68
N ASN A 90 -16.03 4.27 7.74
CA ASN A 90 -15.40 5.54 8.12
C ASN A 90 -14.85 5.50 9.55
N GLN A 91 -15.56 4.85 10.50
CA GLN A 91 -15.03 4.64 11.85
C GLN A 91 -13.77 3.76 11.85
N TYR A 92 -13.77 2.68 11.05
CA TYR A 92 -12.59 1.82 10.90
C TYR A 92 -11.40 2.61 10.31
N ILE A 93 -11.64 3.44 9.28
CA ILE A 93 -10.56 4.23 8.65
C ILE A 93 -9.85 5.13 9.65
N GLU A 94 -10.57 5.77 10.57
CA GLU A 94 -9.92 6.59 11.60
C GLU A 94 -9.05 5.74 12.56
N LEU A 95 -9.50 4.56 12.92
CA LEU A 95 -8.71 3.63 13.74
C LEU A 95 -7.49 3.10 12.97
N TYR A 96 -7.66 2.75 11.69
CA TYR A 96 -6.57 2.36 10.81
C TYR A 96 -5.51 3.46 10.70
N LYS A 97 -5.93 4.72 10.49
CA LYS A 97 -5.02 5.88 10.41
C LYS A 97 -4.23 6.10 11.71
N ASN A 98 -4.86 5.89 12.86
CA ASN A 98 -4.20 6.02 14.17
C ASN A 98 -3.09 4.97 14.38
N ASN A 99 -3.10 3.89 13.59
CA ASN A 99 -2.11 2.82 13.65
C ASN A 99 -1.05 2.91 12.53
N TRP A 100 -1.01 3.98 11.74
CA TRP A 100 0.01 4.14 10.71
C TRP A 100 1.39 4.34 11.32
N THR A 101 2.29 3.43 11.01
CA THR A 101 3.70 3.49 11.40
C THR A 101 4.60 3.16 10.21
N ALA A 102 5.73 3.84 10.09
CA ALA A 102 6.76 3.45 9.12
C ALA A 102 7.52 2.23 9.63
N PHE A 103 8.02 1.39 8.72
CA PHE A 103 9.01 0.39 9.09
C PHE A 103 10.28 1.07 9.62
N GLU A 104 11.00 0.37 10.51
CA GLU A 104 12.17 0.91 11.23
C GLU A 104 13.31 1.35 10.29
N ASP A 105 13.43 0.71 9.13
CA ASP A 105 14.47 0.96 8.13
C ASP A 105 14.20 2.16 7.21
N VAL A 106 12.99 2.74 7.24
CA VAL A 106 12.54 3.74 6.27
C VAL A 106 13.28 5.06 6.42
N ASN A 107 13.19 5.69 7.59
CA ASN A 107 13.71 7.05 7.78
C ASN A 107 15.22 7.14 7.49
N TYR A 108 15.99 6.19 8.04
CA TYR A 108 17.44 6.15 7.82
C TYR A 108 17.78 5.94 6.34
N THR A 109 17.05 5.04 5.66
CA THR A 109 17.30 4.75 4.24
C THR A 109 16.99 5.95 3.37
N LEU A 110 15.81 6.58 3.54
CA LEU A 110 15.42 7.75 2.72
C LEU A 110 16.40 8.92 2.91
N GLN A 111 16.80 9.20 4.14
CA GLN A 111 17.79 10.23 4.44
C GLN A 111 19.13 9.93 3.77
N THR A 112 19.64 8.70 3.92
CA THR A 112 20.93 8.29 3.34
C THR A 112 20.93 8.37 1.82
N LEU A 113 19.82 7.98 1.16
CA LEU A 113 19.71 8.07 -0.29
C LEU A 113 19.69 9.53 -0.77
N GLN A 114 19.03 10.44 -0.04
CA GLN A 114 19.11 11.87 -0.35
C GLN A 114 20.53 12.43 -0.17
N GLU A 115 21.23 12.07 0.90
CA GLU A 115 22.62 12.49 1.15
C GLU A 115 23.58 11.98 0.06
N LYS A 116 23.29 10.82 -0.53
CA LYS A 116 24.00 10.30 -1.73
C LYS A 116 23.61 11.02 -3.03
N GLY A 117 22.67 11.97 -3.00
CA GLY A 117 22.25 12.76 -4.16
C GLY A 117 21.14 12.15 -5.00
N TYR A 118 20.50 11.08 -4.55
CA TYR A 118 19.35 10.51 -5.24
C TYR A 118 18.10 11.39 -5.06
N SER A 119 17.38 11.64 -6.17
CA SER A 119 16.01 12.15 -6.09
C SER A 119 15.05 10.98 -5.83
N LEU A 120 14.11 11.16 -4.90
CA LEU A 120 13.14 10.14 -4.52
C LEU A 120 11.74 10.53 -4.97
N GLY A 121 10.91 9.52 -5.26
CA GLY A 121 9.51 9.68 -5.65
C GLY A 121 8.65 8.50 -5.21
N ILE A 122 7.36 8.65 -5.38
CA ILE A 122 6.34 7.64 -5.09
C ILE A 122 5.60 7.29 -6.38
N ILE A 123 5.33 5.98 -6.58
CA ILE A 123 4.31 5.48 -7.50
C ILE A 123 3.50 4.44 -6.74
N SER A 124 2.26 4.75 -6.38
CA SER A 124 1.43 3.90 -5.53
C SER A 124 0.01 3.75 -6.06
N ASN A 125 -0.60 2.59 -5.83
CA ASN A 125 -2.03 2.41 -6.04
C ASN A 125 -2.82 3.05 -4.89
N GLY A 126 -3.88 3.78 -5.21
CA GLY A 126 -4.78 4.39 -4.23
C GLY A 126 -5.14 5.84 -4.55
N GLU A 127 -5.85 6.46 -3.63
CA GLU A 127 -6.29 7.86 -3.71
C GLU A 127 -5.17 8.82 -3.29
N TYR A 128 -4.96 9.88 -4.06
CA TYR A 128 -3.86 10.83 -3.85
C TYR A 128 -3.86 11.45 -2.44
N GLU A 129 -5.02 11.96 -2.01
CA GLU A 129 -5.13 12.57 -0.69
C GLU A 129 -4.75 11.61 0.43
N GLN A 130 -5.18 10.33 0.34
CA GLN A 130 -4.84 9.34 1.35
C GLN A 130 -3.35 9.01 1.34
N GLN A 131 -2.73 8.89 0.17
CA GLN A 131 -1.30 8.59 0.08
C GLN A 131 -0.44 9.75 0.59
N VAL A 132 -0.80 11.00 0.31
CA VAL A 132 -0.15 12.20 0.88
C VAL A 132 -0.35 12.26 2.40
N GLU A 133 -1.55 11.94 2.90
CA GLU A 133 -1.84 11.87 4.34
C GLU A 133 -0.96 10.84 5.05
N LYS A 134 -0.77 9.64 4.46
CA LYS A 134 0.16 8.61 4.97
C LYS A 134 1.57 9.16 5.09
N LEU A 135 2.13 9.68 4.00
CA LEU A 135 3.51 10.21 3.99
C LEU A 135 3.70 11.35 5.00
N THR A 136 2.67 12.18 5.19
CA THR A 136 2.68 13.28 6.17
C THR A 136 2.68 12.73 7.60
N THR A 137 1.78 11.79 7.89
CA THR A 137 1.66 11.15 9.22
C THR A 137 2.93 10.40 9.61
N LEU A 138 3.56 9.72 8.65
CA LEU A 138 4.84 9.03 8.82
C LEU A 138 6.04 10.01 8.92
N ASN A 139 5.81 11.30 8.73
CA ASN A 139 6.85 12.34 8.71
C ASN A 139 7.97 12.07 7.68
N ILE A 140 7.59 11.59 6.49
CA ILE A 140 8.52 11.27 5.39
C ILE A 140 8.19 12.00 4.08
N LEU A 141 7.10 12.78 4.02
CA LEU A 141 6.67 13.50 2.81
C LEU A 141 7.79 14.36 2.21
N GLN A 142 8.61 15.01 3.05
CA GLN A 142 9.68 15.91 2.64
C GLN A 142 10.80 15.24 1.82
N TYR A 143 10.91 13.91 1.83
CA TYR A 143 11.91 13.19 1.05
C TYR A 143 11.53 13.07 -0.42
N PHE A 144 10.25 13.19 -0.78
CA PHE A 144 9.75 12.86 -2.11
C PHE A 144 9.53 14.10 -2.97
N LYS A 145 10.18 14.12 -4.11
CA LYS A 145 10.03 15.19 -5.11
C LYS A 145 8.77 15.03 -5.95
N TYR A 146 8.33 13.79 -6.15
CA TYR A 146 7.17 13.43 -6.97
C TYR A 146 6.34 12.39 -6.26
N ILE A 147 5.02 12.53 -6.36
CA ILE A 147 4.06 11.56 -5.87
C ILE A 147 3.07 11.31 -7.00
N PHE A 148 3.02 10.09 -7.47
CA PHE A 148 2.10 9.62 -8.50
C PHE A 148 1.20 8.54 -7.93
N THR A 149 -0.09 8.67 -8.17
CA THR A 149 -1.08 7.69 -7.70
C THR A 149 -1.94 7.19 -8.83
N SER A 150 -2.51 5.99 -8.63
CA SER A 150 -3.41 5.41 -9.64
C SER A 150 -4.67 6.25 -9.84
N SER A 151 -5.16 6.94 -8.82
CA SER A 151 -6.35 7.81 -8.96
C SER A 151 -6.09 9.01 -9.86
N GLU A 152 -4.90 9.64 -9.77
CA GLU A 152 -4.55 10.77 -10.62
C GLU A 152 -4.22 10.36 -12.06
N LEU A 153 -3.50 9.25 -12.22
CA LEU A 153 -3.08 8.79 -13.55
C LEU A 153 -4.18 8.02 -14.30
N GLY A 154 -5.24 7.60 -13.60
CA GLY A 154 -6.33 6.78 -14.15
C GLY A 154 -5.91 5.36 -14.52
N ILE A 155 -4.74 4.92 -14.05
CA ILE A 155 -4.12 3.61 -14.31
C ILE A 155 -3.49 3.11 -13.03
N SER A 156 -3.63 1.81 -12.75
CA SER A 156 -3.07 1.16 -11.56
C SER A 156 -1.98 0.15 -11.92
N LYS A 157 -1.02 -0.05 -11.04
CA LYS A 157 -0.14 -1.22 -11.07
C LYS A 157 -1.00 -2.49 -11.00
N PRO A 158 -0.71 -3.55 -11.75
CA PRO A 158 0.54 -3.84 -12.46
C PRO A 158 0.62 -3.34 -13.93
N ASP A 159 -0.29 -2.48 -14.41
CA ASP A 159 -0.21 -1.95 -15.76
C ASP A 159 1.10 -1.15 -15.93
N PRO A 160 2.02 -1.54 -16.85
CA PRO A 160 3.31 -0.86 -17.03
C PRO A 160 3.18 0.60 -17.46
N GLU A 161 2.04 0.99 -18.00
CA GLU A 161 1.78 2.37 -18.43
C GLU A 161 1.81 3.37 -17.25
N ILE A 162 1.52 2.92 -16.01
CA ILE A 162 1.63 3.80 -14.83
C ILE A 162 3.06 4.29 -14.64
N PHE A 163 4.06 3.42 -14.82
CA PHE A 163 5.46 3.77 -14.70
C PHE A 163 5.92 4.69 -15.84
N HIS A 164 5.47 4.43 -17.07
CA HIS A 164 5.77 5.30 -18.21
C HIS A 164 5.22 6.72 -17.97
N ARG A 165 3.98 6.87 -17.55
CA ARG A 165 3.39 8.20 -17.28
C ARG A 165 4.07 8.94 -16.15
N SER A 166 4.54 8.23 -15.13
CA SER A 166 5.23 8.84 -14.00
C SER A 166 6.57 9.49 -14.37
N VAL A 167 7.18 9.09 -15.49
CA VAL A 167 8.50 9.59 -15.91
C VAL A 167 8.48 10.48 -17.15
N LEU A 168 7.30 10.72 -17.76
CA LEU A 168 7.15 11.48 -19.01
C LEU A 168 7.78 12.88 -18.99
N GLN A 169 7.93 13.49 -17.82
CA GLN A 169 8.46 14.85 -17.66
C GLN A 169 9.97 14.87 -17.38
N SER A 170 10.63 13.70 -17.40
CA SER A 170 12.06 13.60 -17.14
C SER A 170 12.85 13.44 -18.45
N ASN A 171 14.14 13.80 -18.40
CA ASN A 171 15.07 13.59 -19.49
C ASN A 171 15.89 12.30 -19.32
N LEU A 172 15.50 11.41 -18.38
CA LEU A 172 16.17 10.15 -18.09
C LEU A 172 15.54 9.01 -18.90
N GLU A 173 16.32 7.99 -19.23
CA GLU A 173 15.79 6.76 -19.81
C GLU A 173 15.18 5.88 -18.72
N MET A 174 14.21 5.02 -19.06
CA MET A 174 13.54 4.13 -18.10
C MET A 174 14.51 3.30 -17.26
N LYS A 175 15.60 2.81 -17.85
CA LYS A 175 16.66 2.05 -17.15
C LYS A 175 17.42 2.83 -16.07
N ASP A 176 17.30 4.16 -16.04
CA ASP A 176 17.96 5.02 -15.03
C ASP A 176 17.11 5.21 -13.78
N TYR A 177 15.93 4.58 -13.76
CA TYR A 177 15.04 4.56 -12.61
C TYR A 177 15.07 3.24 -11.88
N TYR A 178 15.12 3.29 -10.56
CA TYR A 178 14.84 2.18 -9.68
C TYR A 178 13.39 2.28 -9.20
N TYR A 179 12.76 1.13 -9.03
CA TYR A 179 11.46 1.02 -8.37
C TYR A 179 11.51 -0.06 -7.30
N ILE A 180 11.11 0.27 -6.07
CA ILE A 180 11.11 -0.63 -4.92
C ILE A 180 9.69 -0.79 -4.41
N GLY A 181 9.22 -2.03 -4.28
CA GLY A 181 7.93 -2.36 -3.69
C GLY A 181 7.90 -3.78 -3.13
N ASP A 182 6.94 -4.04 -2.25
CA ASP A 182 6.82 -5.31 -1.53
C ASP A 182 6.07 -6.40 -2.33
N ARG A 183 5.25 -6.00 -3.31
CA ARG A 183 4.47 -6.95 -4.12
C ARG A 183 5.25 -7.36 -5.36
N LEU A 184 5.69 -8.64 -5.40
CA LEU A 184 6.49 -9.17 -6.50
C LEU A 184 5.89 -8.86 -7.89
N GLU A 185 4.62 -9.22 -8.12
CA GLU A 185 3.97 -9.07 -9.44
C GLU A 185 3.58 -7.62 -9.73
N THR A 186 2.99 -6.95 -8.74
CA THR A 186 2.43 -5.61 -8.89
C THR A 186 3.51 -4.54 -8.96
N ASP A 187 4.64 -4.75 -8.30
CA ASP A 187 5.71 -3.77 -8.18
C ASP A 187 6.95 -4.15 -8.99
N ALA A 188 7.64 -5.21 -8.58
CA ALA A 188 8.96 -5.52 -9.12
C ALA A 188 8.91 -6.05 -10.56
N ILE A 189 8.02 -7.01 -10.85
CA ILE A 189 7.86 -7.56 -12.20
C ILE A 189 7.30 -6.48 -13.13
N SER A 190 6.26 -5.76 -12.73
CA SER A 190 5.61 -4.78 -13.59
C SER A 190 6.49 -3.58 -13.90
N SER A 191 7.26 -3.07 -12.92
CA SER A 191 8.22 -1.99 -13.15
C SER A 191 9.38 -2.44 -14.05
N THR A 192 9.85 -3.68 -13.88
CA THR A 192 10.87 -4.27 -14.76
C THR A 192 10.34 -4.41 -16.20
N ALA A 193 9.11 -4.87 -16.36
CA ALA A 193 8.47 -4.96 -17.68
C ALA A 193 8.29 -3.58 -18.34
N ALA A 194 8.13 -2.50 -17.56
CA ALA A 194 8.14 -1.12 -18.03
C ALA A 194 9.54 -0.60 -18.40
N GLY A 195 10.61 -1.35 -18.09
CA GLY A 195 12.00 -1.00 -18.39
C GLY A 195 12.74 -0.29 -17.26
N MET A 196 12.17 -0.18 -16.06
CA MET A 196 12.86 0.27 -14.86
C MET A 196 13.73 -0.85 -14.26
N GLN A 197 14.58 -0.51 -13.31
CA GLN A 197 15.27 -1.47 -12.45
C GLN A 197 14.35 -1.82 -11.27
N GLY A 198 13.46 -2.81 -11.44
CA GLY A 198 12.56 -3.27 -10.39
C GLY A 198 13.32 -4.05 -9.32
N ILE A 199 13.03 -3.75 -8.05
CA ILE A 199 13.61 -4.40 -6.88
C ILE A 199 12.45 -4.87 -5.99
N TRP A 200 12.42 -6.16 -5.70
CA TRP A 200 11.43 -6.74 -4.80
C TRP A 200 11.88 -6.64 -3.35
N LEU A 201 11.08 -5.94 -2.54
CA LEU A 201 11.26 -5.88 -1.09
C LEU A 201 10.48 -7.03 -0.44
N ASN A 202 11.15 -8.14 -0.19
CA ASN A 202 10.60 -9.36 0.38
C ASN A 202 10.84 -9.40 1.89
N ARG A 203 10.10 -8.57 2.65
CA ARG A 203 10.28 -8.42 4.11
C ARG A 203 10.09 -9.73 4.87
N ASP A 204 9.22 -10.61 4.40
CA ASP A 204 8.92 -11.90 5.03
C ASP A 204 9.94 -12.99 4.69
N ASN A 205 10.95 -12.67 3.86
CA ASN A 205 11.95 -13.62 3.39
C ASN A 205 11.32 -14.89 2.81
N SER A 206 10.22 -14.74 2.07
CA SER A 206 9.56 -15.86 1.40
C SER A 206 10.51 -16.54 0.41
N GLN A 207 10.47 -17.87 0.34
CA GLN A 207 11.40 -18.68 -0.46
C GLN A 207 11.06 -18.69 -1.97
N ILE A 208 10.30 -17.71 -2.43
CA ILE A 208 9.98 -17.56 -3.85
C ILE A 208 11.24 -17.05 -4.57
N LYS A 209 11.68 -17.76 -5.61
CA LYS A 209 12.83 -17.36 -6.42
C LYS A 209 12.36 -16.80 -7.74
N TYR A 210 12.76 -15.57 -8.00
CA TYR A 210 12.60 -14.90 -9.29
C TYR A 210 13.94 -14.31 -9.74
N ASP A 211 14.10 -14.12 -11.04
CA ASP A 211 15.26 -13.45 -11.63
C ASP A 211 15.09 -11.92 -11.56
N ILE A 212 14.81 -11.43 -10.35
CA ILE A 212 14.63 -10.00 -10.04
C ILE A 212 15.46 -9.71 -8.78
N PRO A 213 16.20 -8.59 -8.75
CA PRO A 213 16.89 -8.14 -7.55
C PRO A 213 15.94 -8.11 -6.34
N THR A 214 16.34 -8.78 -5.27
CA THR A 214 15.51 -8.96 -4.07
C THR A 214 16.28 -8.50 -2.85
N ILE A 215 15.61 -7.76 -1.98
CA ILE A 215 16.11 -7.32 -0.68
C ILE A 215 15.09 -7.68 0.41
N CYS A 216 15.53 -7.91 1.63
CA CYS A 216 14.65 -8.17 2.78
C CYS A 216 14.47 -6.93 3.68
N SER A 217 15.30 -5.93 3.50
CA SER A 217 15.24 -4.64 4.20
C SER A 217 15.63 -3.51 3.26
N LEU A 218 15.02 -2.33 3.45
CA LEU A 218 15.39 -1.13 2.70
C LEU A 218 16.85 -0.71 2.94
N HIS A 219 17.46 -1.07 4.07
CA HIS A 219 18.89 -0.78 4.31
C HIS A 219 19.79 -1.35 3.21
N GLU A 220 19.43 -2.50 2.62
CA GLU A 220 20.25 -3.15 1.59
C GLU A 220 20.36 -2.32 0.31
N ILE A 221 19.34 -1.49 0.01
CA ILE A 221 19.38 -0.63 -1.19
C ILE A 221 20.52 0.37 -1.14
N ILE A 222 20.94 0.81 0.06
CA ILE A 222 22.01 1.80 0.25
C ILE A 222 23.35 1.32 -0.34
N THR A 223 23.59 0.01 -0.34
CA THR A 223 24.82 -0.60 -0.85
C THR A 223 24.63 -1.23 -2.23
N MET A 224 23.40 -1.43 -2.65
CA MET A 224 23.07 -2.07 -3.92
C MET A 224 23.17 -1.08 -5.11
N ILE A 225 22.91 0.22 -4.86
CA ILE A 225 22.86 1.27 -5.88
C ILE A 225 23.83 2.41 -5.62
#